data_86c57e06a31b0883553f5a33201f31b9
#
_entry.id   86c57e06a31b0883553f5a33201f31b9
#
_cell.length_a   1.000
_cell.length_b   1.000
_cell.length_c   1.000
_cell.angle_alpha   90.00
_cell.angle_beta   90.00
_cell.angle_gamma   90.00
#
_symmetry.space_group_name_H-M   'P 1'
#
loop_
_entity.id
_entity.type
_entity.pdbx_description
1 polymer ?
#
loop_
_entity_poly.entity_id
_entity_poly.type
_entity_poly.pdbx_seq_one_letter_code
_entity_poly.pdbx_strand_id
1 'polypeptide(L)'
;SDELMRAEGMMMQDQNEEALELLLRLAEDAEEYVDCNCQTTDELQYFAFPTLFDRLAYRRVENDPRKLEDVHEPFDRLYGDLAMAYVRTGDYENAMNALKTAIRWNPMNCGFRLDLADLFKIAGDIREHIALTFGVFERASEARHLTRAFLNFAAWFEAQGRLEQVAACLRAARRFEVKDSTLEAALDQAAGTPKDPDGLTDEEANDLLEAEGLPTGANAEIAVCL
;
A
#
# COMPACT_ATOMS: atom_id res chain seq x y z
N SER A 1 0.45 -6.59 -21.19
CA SER A 1 1.16 -7.28 -22.29
C SER A 1 1.22 -8.78 -21.98
N ASP A 2 1.30 -9.61 -23.01
CA ASP A 2 1.32 -11.09 -22.87
C ASP A 2 2.59 -11.55 -22.11
N GLU A 3 3.68 -10.83 -22.29
CA GLU A 3 4.95 -11.13 -21.61
C GLU A 3 4.88 -10.82 -20.10
N LEU A 4 4.16 -9.79 -19.69
CA LEU A 4 3.94 -9.52 -18.27
C LEU A 4 3.12 -10.65 -17.61
N MET A 5 2.04 -11.09 -18.25
CA MET A 5 1.27 -12.26 -17.77
C MET A 5 2.11 -13.54 -17.72
N ARG A 6 3.05 -13.71 -18.67
CA ARG A 6 3.99 -14.82 -18.63
C ARG A 6 4.93 -14.76 -17.43
N ALA A 7 5.46 -13.58 -17.11
CA ALA A 7 6.31 -13.39 -15.93
C ALA A 7 5.55 -13.69 -14.64
N GLU A 8 4.30 -13.22 -14.52
CA GLU A 8 3.43 -13.57 -13.38
C GLU A 8 3.19 -15.09 -13.27
N GLY A 9 2.95 -15.74 -14.40
CA GLY A 9 2.82 -17.19 -14.45
C GLY A 9 4.07 -17.93 -13.98
N MET A 10 5.27 -17.44 -14.33
CA MET A 10 6.55 -17.96 -13.86
C MET A 10 6.69 -17.80 -12.34
N MET A 11 6.33 -16.63 -11.79
CA MET A 11 6.35 -16.41 -10.33
C MET A 11 5.39 -17.33 -9.58
N MET A 12 4.23 -17.63 -10.16
CA MET A 12 3.28 -18.61 -9.57
C MET A 12 3.84 -20.04 -9.54
N GLN A 13 4.81 -20.36 -10.39
CA GLN A 13 5.50 -21.63 -10.47
C GLN A 13 6.84 -21.64 -9.73
N ASP A 14 7.11 -20.63 -8.90
CA ASP A 14 8.36 -20.40 -8.18
C ASP A 14 9.62 -20.27 -9.09
N GLN A 15 9.42 -19.98 -10.38
CA GLN A 15 10.49 -19.65 -11.34
C GLN A 15 10.88 -18.18 -11.19
N ASN A 16 11.37 -17.81 -10.00
CA ASN A 16 11.53 -16.40 -9.64
C ASN A 16 12.71 -15.72 -10.38
N GLU A 17 13.77 -16.45 -10.65
CA GLU A 17 14.95 -15.93 -11.36
C GLU A 17 14.64 -15.68 -12.83
N GLU A 18 13.97 -16.61 -13.51
CA GLU A 18 13.55 -16.48 -14.90
C GLU A 18 12.49 -15.36 -15.05
N ALA A 19 11.59 -15.25 -14.07
CA ALA A 19 10.62 -14.16 -14.04
C ALA A 19 11.31 -12.80 -13.88
N LEU A 20 12.32 -12.72 -13.01
CA LEU A 20 13.11 -11.50 -12.80
C LEU A 20 13.85 -11.08 -14.08
N GLU A 21 14.49 -12.01 -14.80
CA GLU A 21 15.16 -11.72 -16.07
C GLU A 21 14.18 -11.16 -17.13
N LEU A 22 12.98 -11.75 -17.21
CA LEU A 22 11.95 -11.27 -18.12
C LEU A 22 11.44 -9.88 -17.74
N LEU A 23 11.16 -9.66 -16.44
CA LEU A 23 10.67 -8.37 -15.93
C LEU A 23 11.70 -7.25 -16.08
N LEU A 24 13.00 -7.55 -15.90
CA LEU A 24 14.06 -6.58 -16.13
C LEU A 24 14.10 -6.12 -17.59
N ARG A 25 13.97 -7.04 -18.53
CA ARG A 25 13.94 -6.72 -19.96
C ARG A 25 12.71 -5.86 -20.29
N LEU A 26 11.54 -6.21 -19.73
CA LEU A 26 10.32 -5.40 -19.90
C LEU A 26 10.44 -4.00 -19.29
N ALA A 27 11.17 -3.88 -18.16
CA ALA A 27 11.45 -2.58 -17.54
C ALA A 27 12.39 -1.73 -18.42
N GLU A 28 13.42 -2.31 -19.03
CA GLU A 28 14.29 -1.62 -19.98
C GLU A 28 13.49 -1.09 -21.20
N ASP A 29 12.63 -1.93 -21.78
CA ASP A 29 11.74 -1.53 -22.88
C ASP A 29 10.77 -0.40 -22.45
N ALA A 30 10.26 -0.47 -21.22
CA ALA A 30 9.38 0.56 -20.64
C ALA A 30 10.13 1.88 -20.45
N GLU A 31 11.35 1.88 -19.96
CA GLU A 31 12.17 3.07 -19.79
C GLU A 31 12.47 3.73 -21.15
N GLU A 32 12.84 2.96 -22.17
CA GLU A 32 13.03 3.47 -23.52
C GLU A 32 11.75 4.09 -24.09
N TYR A 33 10.61 3.43 -23.88
CA TYR A 33 9.31 3.97 -24.30
C TYR A 33 9.00 5.30 -23.60
N VAL A 34 9.23 5.38 -22.28
CA VAL A 34 8.97 6.56 -21.46
C VAL A 34 9.85 7.73 -21.92
N ASP A 35 11.13 7.48 -22.16
CA ASP A 35 12.08 8.50 -22.61
C ASP A 35 11.69 9.08 -23.97
N CYS A 36 11.12 8.26 -24.84
CA CYS A 36 10.70 8.71 -26.17
C CYS A 36 9.32 9.37 -26.19
N ASN A 37 8.38 8.93 -25.35
CA ASN A 37 6.96 9.24 -25.51
C ASN A 37 6.30 9.96 -24.31
N CYS A 38 6.90 9.91 -23.11
CA CYS A 38 6.28 10.39 -21.88
C CYS A 38 7.06 11.55 -21.24
N GLN A 39 7.37 12.56 -22.03
CA GLN A 39 8.06 13.77 -21.56
C GLN A 39 7.18 14.55 -20.58
N THR A 40 7.52 14.50 -19.29
CA THR A 40 6.84 15.28 -18.26
C THR A 40 7.28 16.74 -18.28
N THR A 41 6.36 17.65 -17.96
CA THR A 41 6.61 19.08 -17.83
C THR A 41 5.98 19.62 -16.56
N ASP A 42 6.15 20.91 -16.28
CA ASP A 42 5.46 21.58 -15.16
C ASP A 42 3.93 21.58 -15.33
N GLU A 43 3.44 21.35 -16.55
CA GLU A 43 2.01 21.36 -16.90
C GLU A 43 1.45 19.96 -17.20
N LEU A 44 2.31 18.96 -17.39
CA LEU A 44 1.91 17.63 -17.88
C LEU A 44 2.60 16.51 -17.08
N GLN A 45 1.80 15.55 -16.62
CA GLN A 45 2.28 14.34 -15.96
C GLN A 45 1.63 13.10 -16.53
N TYR A 46 2.42 12.04 -16.71
CA TYR A 46 1.96 10.73 -17.16
C TYR A 46 1.78 9.78 -15.99
N PHE A 47 0.71 8.99 -16.02
CA PHE A 47 0.35 7.97 -15.03
C PHE A 47 -0.08 6.68 -15.73
N ALA A 48 -0.09 5.59 -14.97
CA ALA A 48 -0.65 4.28 -15.35
C ALA A 48 -1.80 3.93 -14.40
N PHE A 49 -2.90 4.67 -14.47
CA PHE A 49 -4.08 4.39 -13.65
C PHE A 49 -4.90 3.26 -14.26
N PRO A 50 -5.14 2.15 -13.53
CA PRO A 50 -5.95 1.04 -14.03
C PRO A 50 -7.40 1.43 -14.32
N THR A 51 -7.92 2.44 -13.60
CA THR A 51 -9.31 2.86 -13.69
C THR A 51 -9.47 4.38 -13.72
N LEU A 52 -10.57 4.84 -14.28
CA LEU A 52 -10.96 6.26 -14.19
C LEU A 52 -11.16 6.71 -12.71
N PHE A 53 -11.58 5.79 -11.86
CA PHE A 53 -11.74 6.04 -10.44
C PHE A 53 -10.42 6.45 -9.78
N ASP A 54 -9.32 5.72 -10.03
CA ASP A 54 -8.01 6.04 -9.48
C ASP A 54 -7.55 7.44 -9.89
N ARG A 55 -7.78 7.81 -11.16
CA ARG A 55 -7.47 9.15 -11.67
C ARG A 55 -8.27 10.26 -10.96
N LEU A 56 -9.56 10.03 -10.74
CA LEU A 56 -10.42 11.00 -10.04
C LEU A 56 -10.05 11.11 -8.55
N ALA A 57 -9.77 9.98 -7.91
CA ALA A 57 -9.32 9.92 -6.53
C ALA A 57 -7.97 10.62 -6.35
N TYR A 58 -7.02 10.40 -7.26
CA TYR A 58 -5.74 11.11 -7.27
C TYR A 58 -5.92 12.63 -7.31
N ARG A 59 -6.77 13.14 -8.21
CA ARG A 59 -7.03 14.57 -8.28
C ARG A 59 -7.60 15.14 -6.99
N ARG A 60 -8.43 14.38 -6.31
CA ARG A 60 -9.03 14.79 -5.04
C ARG A 60 -8.02 14.84 -3.90
N VAL A 61 -7.14 13.84 -3.84
CA VAL A 61 -6.17 13.68 -2.73
C VAL A 61 -4.97 14.59 -2.92
N GLU A 62 -4.35 14.57 -4.11
CA GLU A 62 -3.08 15.27 -4.36
C GLU A 62 -3.28 16.72 -4.83
N ASN A 63 -4.50 17.08 -5.28
CA ASN A 63 -4.80 18.42 -5.79
C ASN A 63 -3.78 18.89 -6.86
N ASP A 64 -3.32 17.95 -7.70
CA ASP A 64 -2.32 18.20 -8.73
C ASP A 64 -2.90 19.08 -9.86
N PRO A 65 -2.36 20.27 -10.13
CA PRO A 65 -2.90 21.17 -11.14
C PRO A 65 -2.55 20.75 -12.56
N ARG A 66 -1.60 19.83 -12.74
CA ARG A 66 -1.11 19.43 -14.07
C ARG A 66 -2.17 18.67 -14.86
N LYS A 67 -2.04 18.69 -16.17
CA LYS A 67 -2.76 17.78 -17.03
C LYS A 67 -2.26 16.34 -16.76
N LEU A 68 -3.19 15.42 -16.54
CA LEU A 68 -2.88 14.02 -16.33
C LEU A 68 -3.14 13.25 -17.63
N GLU A 69 -2.11 12.63 -18.15
CA GLU A 69 -2.18 11.72 -19.30
C GLU A 69 -1.99 10.28 -18.84
N ASP A 70 -2.79 9.39 -19.39
CA ASP A 70 -2.61 7.95 -19.18
C ASP A 70 -1.60 7.42 -20.19
N VAL A 71 -0.65 6.65 -19.73
CA VAL A 71 0.35 6.03 -20.60
C VAL A 71 -0.23 4.86 -21.41
N HIS A 72 -1.42 4.34 -21.00
CA HIS A 72 -2.09 3.16 -21.57
C HIS A 72 -1.27 1.87 -21.56
N GLU A 73 -0.21 1.84 -20.77
CA GLU A 73 0.63 0.67 -20.51
C GLU A 73 0.62 0.35 -19.01
N PRO A 74 0.64 -0.92 -18.60
CA PRO A 74 0.52 -1.31 -17.19
C PRO A 74 1.86 -1.17 -16.45
N PHE A 75 2.46 0.01 -16.49
CA PHE A 75 3.77 0.24 -15.87
C PHE A 75 3.74 0.12 -14.35
N ASP A 76 2.65 0.53 -13.70
CA ASP A 76 2.46 0.31 -12.27
C ASP A 76 2.53 -1.17 -11.90
N ARG A 77 1.84 -2.03 -12.66
CA ARG A 77 1.85 -3.47 -12.49
C ARG A 77 3.21 -4.09 -12.81
N LEU A 78 3.86 -3.66 -13.89
CA LEU A 78 5.19 -4.13 -14.26
C LEU A 78 6.20 -3.91 -13.13
N TYR A 79 6.27 -2.70 -12.58
CA TYR A 79 7.19 -2.41 -11.49
C TYR A 79 6.76 -3.03 -10.15
N GLY A 80 5.47 -3.25 -9.93
CA GLY A 80 4.97 -4.03 -8.80
C GLY A 80 5.42 -5.48 -8.86
N ASP A 81 5.30 -6.13 -10.02
CA ASP A 81 5.75 -7.51 -10.25
C ASP A 81 7.28 -7.64 -10.17
N LEU A 82 8.00 -6.66 -10.72
CA LEU A 82 9.46 -6.58 -10.59
C LEU A 82 9.89 -6.50 -9.12
N ALA A 83 9.22 -5.68 -8.32
CA ALA A 83 9.48 -5.60 -6.89
C ALA A 83 9.23 -6.94 -6.18
N MET A 84 8.14 -7.62 -6.52
CA MET A 84 7.84 -8.94 -5.97
C MET A 84 8.92 -9.98 -6.34
N ALA A 85 9.39 -9.97 -7.58
CA ALA A 85 10.47 -10.86 -8.03
C ALA A 85 11.76 -10.58 -7.25
N TYR A 86 12.12 -9.31 -7.05
CA TYR A 86 13.27 -8.93 -6.22
C TYR A 86 13.13 -9.38 -4.75
N VAL A 87 11.93 -9.24 -4.15
CA VAL A 87 11.68 -9.74 -2.79
C VAL A 87 11.91 -11.24 -2.72
N ARG A 88 11.40 -12.00 -3.69
CA ARG A 88 11.54 -13.47 -3.74
C ARG A 88 12.97 -13.95 -3.96
N THR A 89 13.79 -13.15 -4.62
CA THR A 89 15.23 -13.41 -4.81
C THR A 89 16.10 -12.78 -3.71
N GLY A 90 15.51 -12.09 -2.73
CA GLY A 90 16.19 -11.51 -1.57
C GLY A 90 16.87 -10.16 -1.82
N ASP A 91 16.62 -9.52 -2.94
CA ASP A 91 17.16 -8.20 -3.27
C ASP A 91 16.19 -7.09 -2.84
N TYR A 92 16.18 -6.79 -1.56
CA TYR A 92 15.25 -5.82 -0.96
C TYR A 92 15.53 -4.37 -1.37
N GLU A 93 16.78 -4.02 -1.70
CA GLU A 93 17.13 -2.66 -2.14
C GLU A 93 16.50 -2.37 -3.51
N ASN A 94 16.68 -3.26 -4.47
CA ASN A 94 16.05 -3.12 -5.78
C ASN A 94 14.54 -3.29 -5.72
N ALA A 95 14.00 -4.11 -4.81
CA ALA A 95 12.57 -4.19 -4.55
C ALA A 95 11.98 -2.84 -4.10
N MET A 96 12.64 -2.15 -3.16
CA MET A 96 12.21 -0.81 -2.73
C MET A 96 12.24 0.20 -3.88
N ASN A 97 13.25 0.17 -4.73
CA ASN A 97 13.34 1.07 -5.89
C ASN A 97 12.22 0.78 -6.91
N ALA A 98 11.95 -0.48 -7.19
CA ALA A 98 10.85 -0.87 -8.08
C ALA A 98 9.48 -0.45 -7.52
N LEU A 99 9.23 -0.60 -6.21
CA LEU A 99 7.99 -0.13 -5.57
C LEU A 99 7.84 1.40 -5.62
N LYS A 100 8.91 2.15 -5.45
CA LYS A 100 8.88 3.61 -5.62
C LYS A 100 8.46 3.99 -7.04
N THR A 101 8.97 3.26 -8.03
CA THR A 101 8.57 3.45 -9.44
C THR A 101 7.12 3.07 -9.68
N ALA A 102 6.64 1.94 -9.12
CA ALA A 102 5.24 1.53 -9.20
C ALA A 102 4.30 2.60 -8.60
N ILE A 103 4.64 3.13 -7.41
CA ILE A 103 3.89 4.21 -6.74
C ILE A 103 3.93 5.50 -7.57
N ARG A 104 5.02 5.80 -8.24
CA ARG A 104 5.12 6.97 -9.14
C ARG A 104 4.15 6.82 -10.31
N TRP A 105 3.99 5.62 -10.87
CA TRP A 105 3.04 5.37 -11.95
C TRP A 105 1.59 5.32 -11.48
N ASN A 106 1.34 4.76 -10.30
CA ASN A 106 0.01 4.72 -9.68
C ASN A 106 0.07 5.08 -8.19
N PRO A 107 0.04 6.37 -7.84
CA PRO A 107 0.10 6.83 -6.46
C PRO A 107 -1.09 6.38 -5.59
N MET A 108 -2.19 5.96 -6.22
CA MET A 108 -3.41 5.53 -5.54
C MET A 108 -3.39 4.05 -5.16
N ASN A 109 -2.44 3.26 -5.65
CA ASN A 109 -2.30 1.86 -5.27
C ASN A 109 -1.70 1.73 -3.86
N CYS A 110 -2.57 1.51 -2.88
CA CYS A 110 -2.15 1.35 -1.48
C CYS A 110 -1.41 0.04 -1.21
N GLY A 111 -1.58 -0.98 -2.05
CA GLY A 111 -0.80 -2.23 -1.97
C GLY A 111 0.69 -1.96 -2.09
N PHE A 112 1.12 -1.28 -3.14
CA PHE A 112 2.54 -0.93 -3.33
C PHE A 112 3.10 -0.07 -2.20
N ARG A 113 2.28 0.85 -1.68
CA ARG A 113 2.67 1.72 -0.56
C ARG A 113 2.87 0.93 0.73
N LEU A 114 2.02 -0.03 1.02
CA LEU A 114 2.14 -0.91 2.18
C LEU A 114 3.30 -1.89 2.04
N ASP A 115 3.53 -2.44 0.84
CA ASP A 115 4.65 -3.32 0.58
C ASP A 115 5.99 -2.58 0.74
N LEU A 116 6.08 -1.34 0.25
CA LEU A 116 7.25 -0.49 0.50
C LEU A 116 7.41 -0.18 1.99
N ALA A 117 6.32 0.10 2.71
CA ALA A 117 6.35 0.32 4.16
C ALA A 117 6.92 -0.90 4.91
N ASP A 118 6.54 -2.12 4.50
CA ASP A 118 7.06 -3.34 5.10
C ASP A 118 8.56 -3.54 4.83
N LEU A 119 9.03 -3.21 3.64
CA LEU A 119 10.47 -3.24 3.33
C LEU A 119 11.26 -2.24 4.17
N PHE A 120 10.75 -1.03 4.39
CA PHE A 120 11.36 -0.08 5.32
C PHE A 120 11.38 -0.59 6.76
N LYS A 121 10.31 -1.26 7.20
CA LYS A 121 10.27 -1.93 8.51
C LYS A 121 11.38 -2.99 8.64
N ILE A 122 11.55 -3.84 7.61
CA ILE A 122 12.60 -4.85 7.56
C ILE A 122 13.99 -4.19 7.60
N ALA A 123 14.17 -3.06 6.91
CA ALA A 123 15.41 -2.28 6.91
C ALA A 123 15.65 -1.51 8.24
N GLY A 124 14.70 -1.54 9.17
CA GLY A 124 14.80 -0.84 10.47
C GLY A 124 14.38 0.62 10.42
N ASP A 125 13.90 1.13 9.30
CA ASP A 125 13.39 2.48 9.17
C ASP A 125 11.90 2.55 9.52
N ILE A 126 11.62 2.53 10.83
CA ILE A 126 10.26 2.57 11.36
C ILE A 126 9.57 3.89 11.06
N ARG A 127 10.33 4.98 10.90
CA ARG A 127 9.76 6.30 10.58
C ARG A 127 9.13 6.29 9.18
N GLU A 128 9.85 5.80 8.17
CA GLU A 128 9.33 5.68 6.82
C GLU A 128 8.20 4.64 6.73
N HIS A 129 8.32 3.52 7.45
CA HIS A 129 7.27 2.52 7.57
C HIS A 129 5.93 3.15 7.99
N ILE A 130 5.93 3.94 9.07
CA ILE A 130 4.72 4.57 9.61
C ILE A 130 4.24 5.72 8.72
N ALA A 131 5.13 6.53 8.15
CA ALA A 131 4.77 7.61 7.24
C ALA A 131 4.05 7.09 5.98
N LEU A 132 4.56 6.03 5.35
CA LEU A 132 3.92 5.38 4.22
C LEU A 132 2.58 4.75 4.59
N THR A 133 2.50 4.09 5.74
CA THR A 133 1.26 3.50 6.25
C THR A 133 0.20 4.58 6.50
N PHE A 134 0.57 5.72 7.07
CA PHE A 134 -0.34 6.83 7.28
C PHE A 134 -0.94 7.35 5.98
N GLY A 135 -0.14 7.45 4.92
CA GLY A 135 -0.58 7.87 3.59
C GLY A 135 -1.63 6.95 2.94
N VAL A 136 -1.82 5.73 3.44
CA VAL A 136 -2.85 4.80 2.98
C VAL A 136 -4.25 5.30 3.32
N PHE A 137 -4.45 5.91 4.48
CA PHE A 137 -5.78 6.32 4.94
C PHE A 137 -6.47 7.34 4.02
N GLU A 138 -5.71 8.17 3.32
CA GLU A 138 -6.25 9.16 2.39
C GLU A 138 -6.51 8.59 0.99
N ARG A 139 -5.94 7.43 0.67
CA ARG A 139 -5.87 6.87 -0.70
C ARG A 139 -6.57 5.54 -0.86
N ALA A 140 -6.84 4.83 0.23
CA ALA A 140 -7.37 3.48 0.16
C ALA A 140 -8.80 3.45 -0.41
N SER A 141 -8.98 2.59 -1.41
CA SER A 141 -10.27 2.23 -1.99
C SER A 141 -10.70 0.79 -1.65
N GLU A 142 -9.86 0.06 -0.92
CA GLU A 142 -10.11 -1.33 -0.53
C GLU A 142 -9.98 -1.50 0.98
N ALA A 143 -10.96 -2.18 1.57
CA ALA A 143 -11.01 -2.44 3.02
C ALA A 143 -9.78 -3.20 3.53
N ARG A 144 -9.22 -4.12 2.73
CA ARG A 144 -8.00 -4.86 3.10
C ARG A 144 -6.79 -3.95 3.33
N HIS A 145 -6.67 -2.86 2.59
CA HIS A 145 -5.57 -1.90 2.77
C HIS A 145 -5.73 -1.10 4.07
N LEU A 146 -6.95 -0.71 4.41
CA LEU A 146 -7.25 -0.05 5.69
C LEU A 146 -7.00 -1.00 6.87
N THR A 147 -7.43 -2.25 6.76
CA THR A 147 -7.15 -3.30 7.76
C THR A 147 -5.65 -3.42 8.01
N ARG A 148 -4.85 -3.57 6.95
CA ARG A 148 -3.39 -3.69 7.04
C ARG A 148 -2.75 -2.43 7.63
N ALA A 149 -3.25 -1.23 7.29
CA ALA A 149 -2.77 0.01 7.86
C ALA A 149 -3.01 0.10 9.37
N PHE A 150 -4.21 -0.23 9.84
CA PHE A 150 -4.50 -0.28 11.28
C PHE A 150 -3.67 -1.34 12.01
N LEU A 151 -3.41 -2.50 11.40
CA LEU A 151 -2.51 -3.52 11.98
C LEU A 151 -1.07 -3.01 12.10
N ASN A 152 -0.57 -2.29 11.11
CA ASN A 152 0.75 -1.66 11.18
C ASN A 152 0.85 -0.66 12.34
N PHE A 153 -0.19 0.17 12.53
CA PHE A 153 -0.26 1.10 13.66
C PHE A 153 -0.41 0.37 15.00
N ALA A 154 -1.20 -0.70 15.06
CA ALA A 154 -1.31 -1.52 16.26
C ALA A 154 0.06 -2.06 16.70
N ALA A 155 0.83 -2.63 15.78
CA ALA A 155 2.18 -3.11 16.05
C ALA A 155 3.15 -1.97 16.48
N TRP A 156 3.01 -0.79 15.88
CA TRP A 156 3.80 0.38 16.24
C TRP A 156 3.49 0.89 17.65
N PHE A 157 2.20 0.96 18.04
CA PHE A 157 1.78 1.32 19.39
C PHE A 157 2.18 0.26 20.41
N GLU A 158 2.09 -1.02 20.05
CA GLU A 158 2.51 -2.12 20.93
C GLU A 158 4.00 -2.03 21.28
N ALA A 159 4.86 -1.72 20.30
CA ALA A 159 6.28 -1.52 20.54
C ALA A 159 6.58 -0.36 21.51
N GLN A 160 5.64 0.56 21.70
CA GLN A 160 5.72 1.69 22.64
C GLN A 160 5.02 1.41 23.97
N GLY A 161 4.42 0.22 24.15
CA GLY A 161 3.64 -0.13 25.33
C GLY A 161 2.29 0.59 25.45
N ARG A 162 1.78 1.15 24.35
CA ARG A 162 0.54 1.93 24.30
C ARG A 162 -0.66 1.02 23.99
N LEU A 163 -1.04 0.22 24.97
CA LEU A 163 -1.95 -0.92 24.77
C LEU A 163 -3.41 -0.52 24.46
N GLU A 164 -3.87 0.62 24.95
CA GLU A 164 -5.21 1.15 24.61
C GLU A 164 -5.29 1.56 23.14
N GLN A 165 -4.24 2.15 22.58
CA GLN A 165 -4.16 2.48 21.15
C GLN A 165 -4.10 1.20 20.30
N VAL A 166 -3.45 0.14 20.78
CA VAL A 166 -3.50 -1.18 20.12
C VAL A 166 -4.94 -1.67 20.03
N ALA A 167 -5.67 -1.66 21.17
CA ALA A 167 -7.08 -2.06 21.22
C ALA A 167 -7.95 -1.24 20.27
N ALA A 168 -7.74 0.08 20.20
CA ALA A 168 -8.46 0.97 19.31
C ALA A 168 -8.19 0.66 17.83
N CYS A 169 -6.93 0.41 17.45
CA CYS A 169 -6.56 0.00 16.10
C CYS A 169 -7.17 -1.35 15.71
N LEU A 170 -7.13 -2.34 16.59
CA LEU A 170 -7.72 -3.66 16.34
C LEU A 170 -9.25 -3.58 16.19
N ARG A 171 -9.90 -2.72 17.00
CA ARG A 171 -11.33 -2.45 16.87
C ARG A 171 -11.66 -1.82 15.51
N ALA A 172 -10.88 -0.84 15.07
CA ALA A 172 -11.04 -0.20 13.76
C ALA A 172 -10.84 -1.21 12.62
N ALA A 173 -9.79 -2.02 12.67
CA ALA A 173 -9.50 -3.05 11.66
C ALA A 173 -10.63 -4.08 11.55
N ARG A 174 -11.15 -4.55 12.68
CA ARG A 174 -12.25 -5.55 12.73
C ARG A 174 -13.54 -5.06 12.05
N ARG A 175 -13.81 -3.76 12.08
CA ARG A 175 -15.02 -3.16 11.47
C ARG A 175 -15.13 -3.36 9.97
N PHE A 176 -14.01 -3.57 9.27
CA PHE A 176 -14.02 -3.78 7.82
C PHE A 176 -14.43 -5.19 7.41
N GLU A 177 -14.57 -6.12 8.36
CA GLU A 177 -14.99 -7.51 8.12
C GLU A 177 -14.15 -8.25 7.07
N VAL A 178 -12.89 -7.87 6.94
CA VAL A 178 -11.93 -8.51 6.04
C VAL A 178 -11.45 -9.81 6.66
N LYS A 179 -11.49 -10.91 5.88
CA LYS A 179 -10.84 -12.16 6.28
C LYS A 179 -9.33 -12.01 6.12
N ASP A 180 -8.65 -11.87 7.24
CA ASP A 180 -7.21 -11.66 7.31
C ASP A 180 -6.64 -12.44 8.48
N SER A 181 -5.75 -13.38 8.20
CA SER A 181 -5.16 -14.26 9.22
C SER A 181 -4.31 -13.52 10.25
N THR A 182 -3.69 -12.39 9.84
CA THR A 182 -2.90 -11.55 10.75
C THR A 182 -3.82 -10.83 11.73
N LEU A 183 -4.95 -10.30 11.25
CA LEU A 183 -5.97 -9.69 12.08
C LEU A 183 -6.57 -10.73 13.06
N GLU A 184 -6.94 -11.90 12.58
CA GLU A 184 -7.49 -12.98 13.41
C GLU A 184 -6.50 -13.36 14.53
N ALA A 185 -5.22 -13.57 14.20
CA ALA A 185 -4.19 -13.88 15.16
C ALA A 185 -3.98 -12.74 16.19
N ALA A 186 -4.01 -11.48 15.74
CA ALA A 186 -3.88 -10.33 16.62
C ALA A 186 -5.06 -10.20 17.61
N LEU A 187 -6.29 -10.43 17.13
CA LEU A 187 -7.48 -10.44 17.97
C LEU A 187 -7.45 -11.57 19.01
N ASP A 188 -7.06 -12.77 18.60
CA ASP A 188 -6.92 -13.91 19.53
C ASP A 188 -5.89 -13.64 20.61
N GLN A 189 -4.76 -13.04 20.27
CA GLN A 189 -3.71 -12.67 21.24
C GLN A 189 -4.12 -11.52 22.16
N ALA A 190 -4.98 -10.63 21.70
CA ALA A 190 -5.45 -9.49 22.47
C ALA A 190 -6.56 -9.86 23.46
N ALA A 191 -7.33 -10.91 23.20
CA ALA A 191 -8.50 -11.30 23.97
C ALA A 191 -8.20 -11.44 25.47
N GLY A 192 -8.99 -10.76 26.32
CA GLY A 192 -8.82 -10.77 27.76
C GLY A 192 -7.58 -10.04 28.30
N THR A 193 -6.88 -9.30 27.47
CA THR A 193 -5.71 -8.47 27.85
C THR A 193 -6.04 -6.98 27.75
N PRO A 194 -5.15 -6.08 28.21
CA PRO A 194 -5.34 -4.63 28.01
C PRO A 194 -5.40 -4.18 26.53
N LYS A 195 -5.09 -5.07 25.58
CA LYS A 195 -5.17 -4.83 24.13
C LYS A 195 -6.51 -5.29 23.53
N ASP A 196 -7.39 -5.86 24.34
CA ASP A 196 -8.67 -6.41 23.89
C ASP A 196 -9.58 -5.29 23.35
N PRO A 197 -9.95 -5.34 22.04
CA PRO A 197 -10.84 -4.34 21.47
C PRO A 197 -12.24 -4.33 22.11
N ASP A 198 -12.66 -5.40 22.74
CA ASP A 198 -13.95 -5.48 23.45
C ASP A 198 -13.92 -4.77 24.83
N GLY A 199 -12.73 -4.40 25.31
CA GLY A 199 -12.54 -3.56 26.48
C GLY A 199 -12.84 -2.07 26.26
N LEU A 200 -13.08 -1.63 25.02
CA LEU A 200 -13.39 -0.25 24.64
C LEU A 200 -14.79 -0.15 24.03
N THR A 201 -15.45 0.98 24.28
CA THR A 201 -16.61 1.41 23.46
C THR A 201 -16.13 1.96 22.12
N ASP A 202 -17.05 2.13 21.16
CA ASP A 202 -16.72 2.79 19.87
C ASP A 202 -16.27 4.23 20.07
N GLU A 203 -16.89 4.96 20.99
CA GLU A 203 -16.54 6.34 21.31
C GLU A 203 -15.12 6.44 21.89
N GLU A 204 -14.79 5.61 22.89
CA GLU A 204 -13.44 5.56 23.49
C GLU A 204 -12.37 5.20 22.45
N ALA A 205 -12.63 4.23 21.58
CA ALA A 205 -11.70 3.86 20.50
C ALA A 205 -11.51 5.00 19.50
N ASN A 206 -12.58 5.67 19.11
CA ASN A 206 -12.51 6.81 18.19
C ASN A 206 -11.71 7.97 18.81
N ASP A 207 -11.95 8.31 20.07
CA ASP A 207 -11.21 9.37 20.77
C ASP A 207 -9.70 9.07 20.82
N LEU A 208 -9.33 7.81 21.09
CA LEU A 208 -7.94 7.37 21.09
C LEU A 208 -7.29 7.51 19.71
N LEU A 209 -8.00 7.12 18.63
CA LEU A 209 -7.49 7.22 17.26
C LEU A 209 -7.39 8.68 16.80
N GLU A 210 -8.39 9.51 17.10
CA GLU A 210 -8.38 10.95 16.77
C GLU A 210 -7.25 11.69 17.45
N ALA A 211 -6.93 11.35 18.70
CA ALA A 211 -5.80 11.92 19.42
C ALA A 211 -4.45 11.63 18.74
N GLU A 212 -4.37 10.56 17.96
CA GLU A 212 -3.19 10.19 17.16
C GLU A 212 -3.26 10.72 15.71
N GLY A 213 -4.32 11.44 15.34
CA GLY A 213 -4.55 11.91 13.97
C GLY A 213 -4.95 10.80 13.00
N LEU A 214 -5.39 9.64 13.51
CA LEU A 214 -5.86 8.52 12.69
C LEU A 214 -7.35 8.70 12.35
N PRO A 215 -7.80 8.21 11.19
CA PRO A 215 -9.20 8.33 10.81
C PRO A 215 -10.10 7.44 11.66
N THR A 216 -11.32 7.92 11.91
CA THR A 216 -12.34 7.25 12.72
C THR A 216 -13.69 7.23 12.02
N GLY A 217 -14.52 6.23 12.33
CA GLY A 217 -15.91 6.18 11.90
C GLY A 217 -16.09 6.38 10.39
N ALA A 218 -16.98 7.29 10.04
CA ALA A 218 -17.34 7.59 8.65
C ALA A 218 -16.16 8.11 7.79
N ASN A 219 -15.14 8.71 8.38
CA ASN A 219 -13.98 9.21 7.63
C ASN A 219 -13.09 8.04 7.13
N ALA A 220 -13.01 6.95 7.90
CA ALA A 220 -12.33 5.75 7.44
C ALA A 220 -13.13 5.01 6.33
N GLU A 221 -14.45 5.13 6.34
CA GLU A 221 -15.35 4.51 5.36
C GLU A 221 -15.41 5.29 4.03
N ILE A 222 -15.26 6.62 4.06
CA ILE A 222 -15.34 7.48 2.86
C ILE A 222 -14.28 7.10 1.82
N ALA A 223 -13.11 6.63 2.22
CA ALA A 223 -12.08 6.17 1.29
C ALA A 223 -12.48 4.88 0.55
N VAL A 224 -13.39 4.09 1.11
CA VAL A 224 -13.88 2.83 0.54
C VAL A 224 -15.14 3.03 -0.30
N CYS A 225 -15.96 4.06 0.02
CA CYS A 225 -17.27 4.32 -0.60
C CYS A 225 -17.22 5.25 -1.82
N LEU A 226 -16.06 5.66 -2.28
CA LEU A 226 -15.86 6.47 -3.49
C LEU A 226 -15.60 5.59 -4.69
#